data_9cb992ce247ed43e3916e926cfed8072
#
_entry.id   9cb992ce247ed43e3916e926cfed8072
#
_cell.length_a   1.000
_cell.length_b   1.000
_cell.length_c   1.000
_cell.angle_alpha   90.00
_cell.angle_beta   90.00
_cell.angle_gamma   90.00
#
_symmetry.space_group_name_H-M   'P 1'
#
loop_
_entity.id
_entity.type
_entity.pdbx_description
1 polymer ?
#
loop_
_entity_poly.entity_id
_entity_poly.type
_entity_poly.pdbx_seq_one_letter_code
_entity_poly.pdbx_strand_id
1 'polypeptide(L)'
;QNRNLFRGSETFMIKFRGAYEVISGLQAGYANNNYTEFGVESSINFPNFLFPFVSSDFKRKIRATTEFGLQYNYQMRPEFLRTMASASWSYKWTQRQKIQHRIDLINIAFLYLPRISERFKEDYINKGQNDIFQYNYQDRLIINMGYSYNYNSVGGAIVNNTIASNSYSIRFNFESAGNIMYALSKMTGIRKNANNEYAILGIPYAQYIK
;
A
#
# COMPACT_ATOMS: atom_id res chain seq x y z
N GLN A 1 6.96 20.18 -1.42
CA GLN A 1 5.68 20.18 -2.13
C GLN A 1 5.72 21.23 -3.23
N ASN A 2 5.49 20.85 -4.46
CA ASN A 2 5.33 21.76 -5.59
C ASN A 2 3.84 21.78 -5.99
N ARG A 3 3.30 22.96 -6.23
CA ARG A 3 1.93 23.14 -6.72
C ARG A 3 2.02 23.68 -8.14
N ASN A 4 1.28 23.09 -9.06
CA ASN A 4 1.23 23.51 -10.46
C ASN A 4 2.41 23.00 -11.32
N LEU A 5 2.76 21.73 -11.18
CA LEU A 5 3.88 21.11 -11.90
C LEU A 5 3.69 21.15 -13.45
N PHE A 6 2.46 20.97 -13.93
CA PHE A 6 2.10 20.99 -15.35
C PHE A 6 1.12 22.12 -15.73
N ARG A 7 1.08 23.20 -14.95
CA ARG A 7 0.18 24.35 -15.13
C ARG A 7 -1.33 24.05 -14.96
N GLY A 8 -1.67 22.92 -14.34
CA GLY A 8 -3.05 22.46 -14.11
C GLY A 8 -3.43 22.37 -12.64
N SER A 9 -2.71 23.06 -11.72
CA SER A 9 -2.90 23.04 -10.26
C SER A 9 -2.62 21.68 -9.64
N GLU A 10 -1.80 20.84 -10.27
CA GLU A 10 -1.34 19.59 -9.72
C GLU A 10 -0.47 19.82 -8.49
N THR A 11 -0.56 18.92 -7.54
CA THR A 11 0.29 18.95 -6.35
C THR A 11 1.26 17.77 -6.41
N PHE A 12 2.54 18.09 -6.49
CA PHE A 12 3.62 17.12 -6.34
C PHE A 12 4.16 17.15 -4.91
N MET A 13 4.29 15.98 -4.32
CA MET A 13 4.85 15.82 -2.98
C MET A 13 5.89 14.73 -3.00
N ILE A 14 7.02 14.99 -2.34
CA ILE A 14 8.03 13.99 -2.05
C ILE A 14 8.33 14.01 -0.56
N LYS A 15 8.47 12.83 0.04
CA LYS A 15 8.83 12.64 1.44
C LYS A 15 9.98 11.67 1.54
N PHE A 16 10.92 11.97 2.42
CA PHE A 16 12.02 11.10 2.80
C PHE A 16 11.82 10.69 4.26
N ARG A 17 12.11 9.43 4.55
CA ARG A 17 12.18 8.88 5.90
C ARG A 17 13.53 8.20 6.08
N GLY A 18 14.10 8.31 7.27
CA GLY A 18 15.30 7.59 7.65
C GLY A 18 15.26 7.28 9.14
N ALA A 19 15.70 6.09 9.51
CA ALA A 19 15.90 5.69 10.88
C ALA A 19 17.17 4.85 10.98
N TYR A 20 17.88 5.03 12.08
CA TYR A 20 19.07 4.24 12.41
C TYR A 20 19.09 3.95 13.90
N GLU A 21 19.30 2.68 14.25
CA GLU A 21 19.37 2.22 15.62
C GLU A 21 20.46 1.18 15.76
N VAL A 22 21.23 1.24 16.84
CA VAL A 22 22.22 0.23 17.20
C VAL A 22 21.61 -0.69 18.26
N ILE A 23 21.54 -1.97 17.96
CA ILE A 23 20.98 -2.99 18.85
C ILE A 23 22.15 -3.68 19.56
N SER A 24 22.22 -3.55 20.89
CA SER A 24 23.24 -4.23 21.71
C SER A 24 22.68 -5.54 22.28
N GLY A 25 23.56 -6.50 22.55
CA GLY A 25 23.20 -7.77 23.21
C GLY A 25 22.61 -8.84 22.29
N LEU A 26 22.73 -8.70 20.98
CA LEU A 26 22.33 -9.75 20.05
C LEU A 26 23.26 -10.97 20.16
N GLN A 27 22.65 -12.14 20.15
CA GLN A 27 23.40 -13.40 20.13
C GLN A 27 24.13 -13.59 18.79
N ALA A 28 25.21 -14.38 18.79
CA ALA A 28 25.94 -14.72 17.56
C ALA A 28 25.04 -15.41 16.51
N GLY A 29 25.27 -15.10 15.24
CA GLY A 29 24.53 -15.68 14.09
C GLY A 29 23.56 -14.73 13.40
N TYR A 30 23.37 -13.51 13.93
CA TYR A 30 22.68 -12.45 13.20
C TYR A 30 23.63 -11.74 12.22
N ALA A 31 23.08 -11.25 11.13
CA ALA A 31 23.88 -10.72 10.02
C ALA A 31 24.56 -9.36 10.35
N ASN A 32 23.98 -8.57 11.23
CA ASN A 32 24.50 -7.30 11.73
C ASN A 32 23.78 -6.92 13.03
N ASN A 33 24.25 -5.87 13.71
CA ASN A 33 23.70 -5.37 14.96
C ASN A 33 22.97 -4.04 14.81
N ASN A 34 22.64 -3.65 13.58
CA ASN A 34 22.06 -2.35 13.30
C ASN A 34 20.70 -2.49 12.63
N TYR A 35 19.81 -1.61 13.03
CA TYR A 35 18.58 -1.33 12.28
C TYR A 35 18.80 -0.08 11.43
N THR A 36 18.57 -0.20 10.15
CA THR A 36 18.61 0.94 9.23
C THR A 36 17.37 0.91 8.37
N GLU A 37 16.67 2.03 8.29
CA GLU A 37 15.52 2.21 7.40
C GLU A 37 15.72 3.47 6.56
N PHE A 38 15.41 3.35 5.28
CA PHE A 38 15.35 4.46 4.35
C PHE A 38 14.10 4.32 3.49
N GLY A 39 13.32 5.39 3.41
CA GLY A 39 12.09 5.42 2.63
C GLY A 39 11.95 6.70 1.82
N VAL A 40 11.45 6.54 0.59
CA VAL A 40 11.05 7.64 -0.29
C VAL A 40 9.62 7.41 -0.73
N GLU A 41 8.79 8.42 -0.53
CA GLU A 41 7.42 8.49 -1.05
C GLU A 41 7.32 9.66 -2.02
N SER A 42 6.77 9.43 -3.20
CA SER A 42 6.47 10.45 -4.18
C SER A 42 5.01 10.33 -4.59
N SER A 43 4.29 11.44 -4.65
CA SER A 43 2.91 11.45 -5.14
C SER A 43 2.60 12.68 -5.97
N ILE A 44 1.78 12.47 -7.01
CA ILE A 44 1.21 13.53 -7.84
C ILE A 44 -0.31 13.46 -7.68
N ASN A 45 -0.90 14.58 -7.29
CA ASN A 45 -2.34 14.72 -7.15
C ASN A 45 -2.87 15.70 -8.21
N PHE A 46 -3.74 15.19 -9.06
CA PHE A 46 -4.45 15.97 -10.08
C PHE A 46 -5.82 16.38 -9.54
N PRO A 47 -6.20 17.67 -9.63
CA PRO A 47 -7.51 18.14 -9.15
C PRO A 47 -8.67 17.67 -10.04
N ASN A 48 -8.40 16.83 -11.02
CA ASN A 48 -9.36 16.32 -12.00
C ASN A 48 -9.50 14.81 -11.94
N PHE A 49 -10.68 14.31 -12.29
CA PHE A 49 -10.95 12.88 -12.42
C PHE A 49 -10.42 12.36 -13.78
N LEU A 50 -9.22 11.77 -13.77
CA LEU A 50 -8.51 11.29 -14.97
C LEU A 50 -8.88 9.84 -15.33
N PHE A 51 -10.17 9.53 -15.48
CA PHE A 51 -10.61 8.21 -15.94
C PHE A 51 -11.17 8.32 -17.37
N PRO A 52 -10.62 7.57 -18.35
CA PRO A 52 -10.94 7.77 -19.77
C PRO A 52 -12.35 7.31 -20.16
N PHE A 53 -12.90 6.30 -19.44
CA PHE A 53 -14.15 5.62 -19.83
C PHE A 53 -15.42 6.22 -19.20
N VAL A 54 -15.35 7.43 -18.64
CA VAL A 54 -16.49 8.07 -17.96
C VAL A 54 -16.81 9.41 -18.61
N SER A 55 -18.11 9.68 -18.75
CA SER A 55 -18.62 10.91 -19.37
C SER A 55 -18.18 12.18 -18.62
N SER A 56 -18.08 13.30 -19.34
CA SER A 56 -17.71 14.60 -18.78
C SER A 56 -18.69 15.10 -17.73
N ASP A 57 -19.97 14.79 -17.87
CA ASP A 57 -21.01 15.19 -16.92
C ASP A 57 -20.87 14.46 -15.59
N PHE A 58 -20.55 13.18 -15.61
CA PHE A 58 -20.26 12.40 -14.41
C PHE A 58 -19.01 12.93 -13.69
N LYS A 59 -17.93 13.28 -14.43
CA LYS A 59 -16.72 13.86 -13.87
C LYS A 59 -16.99 15.17 -13.13
N ARG A 60 -17.83 16.05 -13.72
CA ARG A 60 -18.24 17.31 -13.12
C ARG A 60 -19.07 17.12 -11.84
N LYS A 61 -19.92 16.08 -11.80
CA LYS A 61 -20.80 15.81 -10.66
C LYS A 61 -20.02 15.29 -9.45
N ILE A 62 -19.06 14.40 -9.65
CA ILE A 62 -18.30 13.77 -8.57
C ILE A 62 -17.16 14.69 -8.05
N ARG A 63 -16.53 15.47 -8.92
CA ARG A 63 -15.37 16.31 -8.58
C ARG A 63 -14.26 15.53 -7.88
N ALA A 64 -13.99 14.34 -8.38
CA ALA A 64 -12.93 13.50 -7.82
C ALA A 64 -11.55 14.03 -8.21
N THR A 65 -10.60 13.83 -7.34
CA THR A 65 -9.18 14.02 -7.58
C THR A 65 -8.52 12.69 -7.90
N THR A 66 -7.50 12.72 -8.76
CA THR A 66 -6.70 11.54 -9.11
C THR A 66 -5.32 11.63 -8.46
N GLU A 67 -4.91 10.58 -7.78
CA GLU A 67 -3.60 10.49 -7.13
C GLU A 67 -2.81 9.31 -7.70
N PHE A 68 -1.58 9.58 -8.13
CA PHE A 68 -0.57 8.57 -8.43
C PHE A 68 0.49 8.63 -7.37
N GLY A 69 0.83 7.49 -6.79
CA GLY A 69 1.83 7.36 -5.75
C GLY A 69 2.91 6.35 -6.14
N LEU A 70 4.14 6.66 -5.78
CA LEU A 70 5.28 5.75 -5.82
C LEU A 70 5.93 5.74 -4.45
N GLN A 71 6.24 4.56 -3.95
CA GLN A 71 6.90 4.39 -2.67
C GLN A 71 8.03 3.38 -2.80
N TYR A 72 9.15 3.69 -2.21
CA TYR A 72 10.27 2.79 -2.02
C TYR A 72 10.67 2.79 -0.55
N ASN A 73 10.84 1.62 0.03
CA ASN A 73 11.30 1.44 1.40
C ASN A 73 12.38 0.35 1.43
N TYR A 74 13.51 0.70 2.00
CA TYR A 74 14.62 -0.20 2.29
C TYR A 74 14.75 -0.34 3.79
N GLN A 75 14.76 -1.57 4.29
CA GLN A 75 14.85 -1.88 5.70
C GLN A 75 15.88 -2.99 5.93
N MET A 76 16.91 -2.66 6.67
CA MET A 76 17.93 -3.60 7.12
C MET A 76 17.76 -3.81 8.61
N ARG A 77 17.52 -5.05 8.99
CA ARG A 77 17.44 -5.53 10.38
C ARG A 77 18.45 -6.64 10.62
N PRO A 78 18.79 -6.95 11.88
CA PRO A 78 19.62 -8.12 12.18
C PRO A 78 19.05 -9.40 11.57
N GLU A 79 17.73 -9.56 11.58
CA GLU A 79 17.00 -10.74 11.13
C GLU A 79 16.93 -10.86 9.61
N PHE A 80 16.75 -9.74 8.92
CA PHE A 80 16.51 -9.74 7.46
C PHE A 80 16.86 -8.40 6.81
N LEU A 81 17.03 -8.47 5.51
CA LEU A 81 17.05 -7.33 4.60
C LEU A 81 15.77 -7.36 3.78
N ARG A 82 15.01 -6.28 3.79
CA ARG A 82 13.75 -6.15 3.06
C ARG A 82 13.73 -4.87 2.23
N THR A 83 13.33 -5.02 0.99
CA THR A 83 13.04 -3.90 0.09
C THR A 83 11.60 -3.98 -0.34
N MET A 84 10.90 -2.87 -0.32
CA MET A 84 9.54 -2.76 -0.82
C MET A 84 9.45 -1.61 -1.80
N ALA A 85 8.92 -1.88 -2.98
CA ALA A 85 8.58 -0.88 -3.97
C ALA A 85 7.10 -0.97 -4.28
N SER A 86 6.39 0.15 -4.32
CA SER A 86 4.99 0.16 -4.67
C SER A 86 4.60 1.32 -5.57
N ALA A 87 3.58 1.07 -6.40
CA ALA A 87 2.95 2.06 -7.27
C ALA A 87 1.44 2.00 -7.05
N SER A 88 0.81 3.14 -6.93
CA SER A 88 -0.63 3.24 -6.65
C SER A 88 -1.32 4.26 -7.55
N TRP A 89 -2.56 3.95 -7.89
CA TRP A 89 -3.47 4.83 -8.60
C TRP A 89 -4.79 4.86 -7.87
N SER A 90 -5.18 6.03 -7.37
CA SER A 90 -6.39 6.19 -6.58
C SER A 90 -7.20 7.42 -6.97
N TYR A 91 -8.49 7.36 -6.63
CA TYR A 91 -9.43 8.45 -6.75
C TYR A 91 -10.00 8.82 -5.39
N LYS A 92 -10.13 10.11 -5.14
CA LYS A 92 -10.68 10.64 -3.89
C LYS A 92 -11.73 11.69 -4.21
N TRP A 93 -12.86 11.66 -3.53
CA TRP A 93 -13.86 12.74 -3.59
C TRP A 93 -14.56 12.88 -2.25
N THR A 94 -15.12 14.07 -2.05
CA THR A 94 -15.85 14.39 -0.83
C THR A 94 -17.26 14.78 -1.19
N GLN A 95 -18.25 14.15 -0.55
CA GLN A 95 -19.65 14.43 -0.71
C GLN A 95 -20.20 15.14 0.53
N ARG A 96 -20.90 16.27 0.31
CA ARG A 96 -21.55 17.07 1.38
C ARG A 96 -20.60 17.45 2.52
N GLN A 97 -19.28 17.55 2.27
CA GLN A 97 -18.25 17.86 3.26
C GLN A 97 -18.18 16.88 4.46
N LYS A 98 -18.99 15.87 4.51
CA LYS A 98 -19.09 14.89 5.60
C LYS A 98 -18.64 13.50 5.20
N ILE A 99 -18.75 13.16 3.93
CA ILE A 99 -18.46 11.83 3.42
C ILE A 99 -17.24 11.91 2.52
N GLN A 100 -16.20 11.18 2.87
CA GLN A 100 -15.02 11.03 2.05
C GLN A 100 -15.00 9.63 1.46
N HIS A 101 -14.82 9.56 0.17
CA HIS A 101 -14.67 8.32 -0.58
C HIS A 101 -13.24 8.25 -1.13
N ARG A 102 -12.69 7.07 -1.11
CA ARG A 102 -11.45 6.74 -1.80
C ARG A 102 -11.62 5.41 -2.52
N ILE A 103 -11.28 5.37 -3.79
CA ILE A 103 -11.11 4.13 -4.55
C ILE A 103 -9.63 3.99 -4.88
N ASP A 104 -9.00 2.94 -4.40
CA ASP A 104 -7.71 2.50 -4.86
C ASP A 104 -7.95 1.57 -6.05
N LEU A 105 -7.80 2.12 -7.27
CA LEU A 105 -8.10 1.39 -8.50
C LEU A 105 -7.11 0.25 -8.70
N ILE A 106 -5.84 0.54 -8.44
CA ILE A 106 -4.77 -0.45 -8.46
C ILE A 106 -3.65 0.02 -7.53
N ASN A 107 -3.16 -0.90 -6.74
CA ASN A 107 -1.94 -0.75 -5.96
C ASN A 107 -1.09 -2.00 -6.16
N ILE A 108 0.09 -1.82 -6.70
CA ILE A 108 1.07 -2.88 -6.96
C ILE A 108 2.20 -2.68 -5.97
N ALA A 109 2.44 -3.65 -5.11
CA ALA A 109 3.55 -3.65 -4.18
C ALA A 109 4.41 -4.90 -4.39
N PHE A 110 5.69 -4.70 -4.59
CA PHE A 110 6.69 -5.76 -4.68
C PHE A 110 7.52 -5.77 -3.41
N LEU A 111 7.48 -6.88 -2.71
CA LEU A 111 8.26 -7.16 -1.52
C LEU A 111 9.40 -8.10 -1.90
N TYR A 112 10.63 -7.69 -1.61
CA TYR A 112 11.84 -8.44 -1.90
C TYR A 112 12.68 -8.62 -0.64
N LEU A 113 13.03 -9.86 -0.32
CA LEU A 113 13.83 -10.23 0.84
C LEU A 113 15.12 -10.94 0.40
N PRO A 114 16.14 -10.19 -0.04
CA PRO A 114 17.37 -10.79 -0.57
C PRO A 114 18.19 -11.53 0.49
N ARG A 115 17.99 -11.24 1.76
CA ARG A 115 18.73 -11.86 2.86
C ARG A 115 17.86 -12.06 4.09
N ILE A 116 17.88 -13.27 4.62
CA ILE A 116 17.32 -13.63 5.93
C ILE A 116 18.47 -14.28 6.70
N SER A 117 18.66 -13.89 7.97
CA SER A 117 19.68 -14.45 8.85
C SER A 117 19.46 -15.97 9.03
N GLU A 118 20.54 -16.75 8.97
CA GLU A 118 20.48 -18.21 9.12
C GLU A 118 19.89 -18.60 10.48
N ARG A 119 20.29 -17.89 11.55
CA ARG A 119 19.73 -18.12 12.87
C ARG A 119 18.24 -17.85 12.93
N PHE A 120 17.78 -16.77 12.32
CA PHE A 120 16.35 -16.47 12.24
C PHE A 120 15.58 -17.52 11.45
N LYS A 121 16.17 -18.05 10.36
CA LYS A 121 15.58 -19.18 9.63
C LYS A 121 15.46 -20.41 10.51
N GLU A 122 16.52 -20.78 11.23
CA GLU A 122 16.53 -21.95 12.09
C GLU A 122 15.52 -21.84 13.23
N ASP A 123 15.48 -20.70 13.92
CA ASP A 123 14.64 -20.53 15.11
C ASP A 123 13.16 -20.34 14.80
N TYR A 124 12.83 -19.66 13.72
CA TYR A 124 11.45 -19.24 13.44
C TYR A 124 10.85 -19.85 12.15
N ILE A 125 11.65 -20.13 11.15
CA ILE A 125 11.15 -20.65 9.86
C ILE A 125 11.22 -22.19 9.83
N ASN A 126 12.37 -22.76 10.20
CA ASN A 126 12.59 -24.21 10.08
C ASN A 126 12.08 -25.02 11.28
N LYS A 127 12.24 -24.50 12.51
CA LYS A 127 11.78 -25.18 13.75
C LYS A 127 10.31 -24.89 14.07
N GLY A 128 9.80 -23.75 13.63
CA GLY A 128 8.39 -23.44 13.78
C GLY A 128 7.58 -24.16 12.71
N GLN A 129 6.73 -25.08 13.08
CA GLN A 129 5.69 -25.68 12.19
C GLN A 129 4.63 -24.63 11.79
N ASN A 130 5.07 -23.41 11.49
CA ASN A 130 4.16 -22.30 11.27
C ASN A 130 4.32 -21.81 9.82
N ASP A 131 3.52 -22.37 8.93
CA ASP A 131 3.45 -21.99 7.51
C ASP A 131 3.26 -20.48 7.30
N ILE A 132 2.67 -19.79 8.30
CA ILE A 132 2.46 -18.34 8.28
C ILE A 132 3.79 -17.59 8.30
N PHE A 133 4.80 -18.07 9.04
CA PHE A 133 6.12 -17.45 9.06
C PHE A 133 6.83 -17.64 7.72
N GLN A 134 6.82 -18.85 7.16
CA GLN A 134 7.39 -19.08 5.83
C GLN A 134 6.72 -18.19 4.79
N TYR A 135 5.39 -18.07 4.87
CA TYR A 135 4.62 -17.22 3.97
C TYR A 135 4.98 -15.73 4.08
N ASN A 136 5.27 -15.22 5.26
CA ASN A 136 5.56 -13.79 5.48
C ASN A 136 6.99 -13.37 5.10
N TYR A 137 7.92 -14.32 5.00
CA TYR A 137 9.34 -14.05 4.72
C TYR A 137 9.76 -14.58 3.33
N GLN A 138 8.92 -14.36 2.34
CA GLN A 138 9.18 -14.68 0.93
C GLN A 138 9.00 -13.45 0.06
N ASP A 139 9.68 -13.45 -1.07
CA ASP A 139 9.43 -12.47 -2.13
C ASP A 139 7.97 -12.55 -2.57
N ARG A 140 7.33 -11.39 -2.70
CA ARG A 140 5.91 -11.37 -3.00
C ARG A 140 5.49 -10.17 -3.80
N LEU A 141 4.60 -10.43 -4.74
CA LEU A 141 3.87 -9.41 -5.46
C LEU A 141 2.47 -9.27 -4.84
N ILE A 142 2.07 -8.06 -4.48
CA ILE A 142 0.75 -7.75 -3.96
C ILE A 142 0.10 -6.80 -4.93
N ILE A 143 -0.98 -7.24 -5.56
CA ILE A 143 -1.79 -6.40 -6.45
C ILE A 143 -3.16 -6.33 -5.83
N ASN A 144 -3.49 -5.18 -5.27
CA ASN A 144 -4.76 -4.96 -4.59
C ASN A 144 -5.55 -3.80 -5.18
N MET A 145 -6.83 -3.83 -4.94
CA MET A 145 -7.77 -2.74 -5.13
C MET A 145 -8.58 -2.56 -3.86
N GLY A 146 -9.05 -1.34 -3.64
CA GLY A 146 -9.76 -1.04 -2.41
C GLY A 146 -10.79 0.06 -2.55
N TYR A 147 -11.70 0.09 -1.58
CA TYR A 147 -12.65 1.16 -1.40
C TYR A 147 -12.71 1.55 0.06
N SER A 148 -12.59 2.84 0.33
CA SER A 148 -12.71 3.40 1.67
C SER A 148 -13.83 4.44 1.71
N TYR A 149 -14.67 4.29 2.70
CA TYR A 149 -15.76 5.20 3.04
C TYR A 149 -15.51 5.76 4.44
N ASN A 150 -15.51 7.07 4.59
CA ASN A 150 -15.34 7.73 5.88
C ASN A 150 -16.42 8.82 6.03
N TYR A 151 -17.33 8.60 6.97
CA TYR A 151 -18.35 9.56 7.35
C TYR A 151 -17.93 10.26 8.64
N ASN A 152 -18.04 11.60 8.66
CA ASN A 152 -17.83 12.41 9.85
C ASN A 152 -19.04 13.32 10.09
N SER A 153 -19.69 13.18 11.22
CA SER A 153 -20.92 13.94 11.54
C SER A 153 -20.70 15.46 11.59
N VAL A 154 -19.52 15.90 11.99
CA VAL A 154 -19.18 17.32 12.10
C VAL A 154 -18.81 17.93 10.74
N GLY A 155 -18.32 17.13 9.78
CA GLY A 155 -17.82 17.60 8.50
C GLY A 155 -16.51 18.40 8.64
N GLY A 156 -16.02 18.97 7.52
CA GLY A 156 -14.80 19.80 7.49
C GLY A 156 -14.98 21.24 7.94
N ALA A 157 -16.17 21.64 8.37
CA ALA A 157 -16.44 22.98 8.84
C ALA A 157 -16.17 23.09 10.33
N ILE A 158 -15.03 23.67 10.69
CA ILE A 158 -14.89 24.36 11.98
C ILE A 158 -15.75 25.62 11.85
N VAL A 159 -17.06 25.48 12.04
CA VAL A 159 -17.96 26.62 12.10
C VAL A 159 -17.95 27.10 13.53
N ASN A 160 -17.33 28.27 13.72
CA ASN A 160 -17.50 29.15 14.88
C ASN A 160 -17.45 28.43 16.23
N ASN A 161 -16.24 28.16 16.75
CA ASN A 161 -15.96 27.89 18.18
C ASN A 161 -17.02 27.12 19.00
N THR A 162 -18.04 26.57 18.38
CA THR A 162 -19.02 25.71 18.99
C THR A 162 -18.59 24.28 18.82
N ILE A 163 -17.97 23.73 19.86
CA ILE A 163 -17.70 22.29 19.96
C ILE A 163 -19.05 21.60 19.88
N ALA A 164 -19.33 20.89 18.78
CA ALA A 164 -20.51 20.04 18.69
C ALA A 164 -20.44 19.06 19.85
N SER A 165 -21.43 19.09 20.73
CA SER A 165 -21.45 18.31 21.97
C SER A 165 -21.39 16.79 21.72
N ASN A 166 -21.76 16.32 20.52
CA ASN A 166 -21.69 14.93 20.09
C ASN A 166 -21.13 14.83 18.67
N SER A 167 -19.95 14.24 18.52
CA SER A 167 -19.36 13.92 17.22
C SER A 167 -19.15 12.41 17.09
N TYR A 168 -19.47 11.87 15.93
CA TYR A 168 -19.18 10.47 15.60
C TYR A 168 -18.64 10.33 14.19
N SER A 169 -17.81 9.32 13.98
CA SER A 169 -17.29 8.96 12.67
C SER A 169 -17.49 7.48 12.41
N ILE A 170 -17.85 7.14 11.17
CA ILE A 170 -17.98 5.78 10.69
C ILE A 170 -16.97 5.59 9.56
N ARG A 171 -16.14 4.57 9.69
CA ARG A 171 -15.17 4.21 8.66
C ARG A 171 -15.42 2.78 8.21
N PHE A 172 -15.53 2.61 6.91
CA PHE A 172 -15.61 1.31 6.25
C PHE A 172 -14.46 1.22 5.25
N ASN A 173 -13.70 0.13 5.30
CA ASN A 173 -12.65 -0.17 4.34
C ASN A 173 -12.87 -1.57 3.78
N PHE A 174 -12.74 -1.70 2.48
CA PHE A 174 -12.75 -2.95 1.75
C PHE A 174 -11.50 -3.03 0.89
N GLU A 175 -10.80 -4.15 0.96
CA GLU A 175 -9.60 -4.41 0.18
C GLU A 175 -9.66 -5.83 -0.39
N SER A 176 -9.33 -5.96 -1.66
CA SER A 176 -9.23 -7.24 -2.37
C SER A 176 -7.89 -7.33 -3.08
N ALA A 177 -7.09 -8.32 -2.74
CA ALA A 177 -5.79 -8.58 -3.35
C ALA A 177 -5.81 -9.89 -4.14
N GLY A 178 -5.14 -9.89 -5.30
CA GLY A 178 -4.91 -11.07 -6.13
C GLY A 178 -6.14 -11.65 -6.83
N ASN A 179 -7.35 -11.30 -6.44
CA ASN A 179 -8.57 -11.92 -6.98
C ASN A 179 -8.79 -11.61 -8.46
N ILE A 180 -8.44 -10.39 -8.91
CA ILE A 180 -8.48 -10.04 -10.33
C ILE A 180 -7.44 -10.83 -11.10
N MET A 181 -6.22 -10.93 -10.57
CA MET A 181 -5.15 -11.71 -11.19
C MET A 181 -5.52 -13.20 -11.26
N TYR A 182 -6.20 -13.71 -10.24
CA TYR A 182 -6.75 -15.06 -10.25
C TYR A 182 -7.77 -15.25 -11.38
N ALA A 183 -8.69 -14.31 -11.54
CA ALA A 183 -9.67 -14.35 -12.62
C ALA A 183 -9.01 -14.28 -14.00
N LEU A 184 -8.03 -13.39 -14.17
CA LEU A 184 -7.24 -13.24 -15.39
C LEU A 184 -6.41 -14.50 -15.67
N SER A 185 -5.78 -15.10 -14.68
CA SER A 185 -4.99 -16.32 -14.85
C SER A 185 -5.84 -17.52 -15.29
N LYS A 186 -7.08 -17.62 -14.82
CA LYS A 186 -8.05 -18.60 -15.33
C LYS A 186 -8.41 -18.39 -16.81
N MET A 187 -8.55 -17.14 -17.22
CA MET A 187 -8.87 -16.79 -18.62
C MET A 187 -7.68 -16.98 -19.56
N THR A 188 -6.47 -16.71 -19.10
CA THR A 188 -5.23 -16.76 -19.89
C THR A 188 -4.50 -18.10 -19.81
N GLY A 189 -4.99 -19.05 -19.00
CA GLY A 189 -4.39 -20.38 -18.85
C GLY A 189 -3.04 -20.40 -18.13
N ILE A 190 -2.73 -19.37 -17.33
CA ILE A 190 -1.50 -19.31 -16.52
C ILE A 190 -1.49 -20.49 -15.54
N ARG A 191 -0.43 -21.30 -15.61
CA ARG A 191 -0.26 -22.47 -14.75
C ARG A 191 0.24 -22.06 -13.36
N LYS A 192 -0.14 -22.86 -12.37
CA LYS A 192 0.41 -22.77 -11.02
C LYS A 192 1.88 -23.21 -11.01
N ASN A 193 2.66 -22.65 -10.08
CA ASN A 193 4.03 -23.09 -9.84
C ASN A 193 4.07 -24.48 -9.14
N ALA A 194 5.27 -24.99 -8.89
CA ALA A 194 5.48 -26.30 -8.22
C ALA A 194 4.86 -26.33 -6.81
N ASN A 195 4.67 -25.19 -6.15
CA ASN A 195 4.07 -25.05 -4.82
C ASN A 195 2.54 -24.86 -4.88
N ASN A 196 1.90 -25.13 -6.04
CA ASN A 196 0.46 -24.95 -6.25
C ASN A 196 -0.05 -23.50 -6.10
N GLU A 197 0.85 -22.50 -6.18
CA GLU A 197 0.55 -21.07 -6.11
C GLU A 197 0.55 -20.45 -7.50
N TYR A 198 -0.31 -19.45 -7.71
CA TYR A 198 -0.25 -18.66 -8.93
C TYR A 198 0.91 -17.66 -8.84
N ALA A 199 1.74 -17.60 -9.86
CA ALA A 199 2.91 -16.75 -9.93
C ALA A 199 2.90 -15.91 -11.21
N ILE A 200 3.39 -14.68 -11.12
CA ILE A 200 3.63 -13.77 -12.24
C ILE A 200 5.13 -13.57 -12.33
N LEU A 201 5.71 -13.87 -13.49
CA LEU A 201 7.16 -13.83 -13.69
C LEU A 201 7.96 -14.65 -12.65
N GLY A 202 7.37 -15.76 -12.20
CA GLY A 202 7.99 -16.62 -11.18
C GLY A 202 7.80 -16.18 -9.72
N ILE A 203 7.17 -15.03 -9.48
CA ILE A 203 6.96 -14.49 -8.13
C ILE A 203 5.51 -14.78 -7.70
N PRO A 204 5.30 -15.43 -6.55
CA PRO A 204 3.96 -15.67 -6.04
C PRO A 204 3.26 -14.37 -5.67
N TYR A 205 1.96 -14.28 -5.95
CA TYR A 205 1.17 -13.13 -5.56
C TYR A 205 0.23 -13.42 -4.40
N ALA A 206 0.05 -12.42 -3.54
CA ALA A 206 -0.87 -12.54 -2.41
C ALA A 206 -2.32 -12.52 -2.87
N GLN A 207 -3.16 -13.36 -2.26
CA GLN A 207 -4.60 -13.41 -2.49
C GLN A 207 -5.33 -13.32 -1.15
N TYR A 208 -6.13 -12.25 -0.97
CA TYR A 208 -6.95 -12.06 0.23
C TYR A 208 -8.12 -11.10 -0.03
N ILE A 209 -9.08 -11.10 0.89
CA ILE A 209 -10.14 -10.09 1.02
C ILE A 209 -10.12 -9.62 2.48
N LYS A 210 -10.16 -8.31 2.68
CA LYS A 210 -10.08 -7.68 3.99
C LYS A 210 -11.16 -6.62 4.17
#